data_f4af60727c0284be7e96cf470894d25d
#
_entry.id   f4af60727c0284be7e96cf470894d25d
#
_cell.length_a   1.000
_cell.length_b   1.000
_cell.length_c   1.000
_cell.angle_alpha   90.00
_cell.angle_beta   90.00
_cell.angle_gamma   90.00
#
_symmetry.space_group_name_H-M   'P 1'
#
loop_
_entity.id
_entity.type
_entity.pdbx_description
1 polymer ?
#
loop_
_entity_poly.entity_id
_entity_poly.type
_entity_poly.pdbx_seq_one_letter_code
_entity_poly.pdbx_strand_id
1 'polypeptide(L)'
;MTDECFGHPRLAAIYDPLDLDRGDLDAYVQMTEEFGARQVLDIGCGTGVFALLLAEREIEVVGVDPARASIDVARAKRGGERVRWICGDATTLPPMRVGLATMTANAAQQILDPRAWRETLRGAYEALRPGGRLVFETRDPARRAWEEWNREASYRVTEIPDVGPVESWVQVVGVSEPLVTFRWTYVFAADGEVMTSDSTLRFRERQEVETELIAQGYVVEDVRDAPDRPGKEFVFVARRP
;
A
#
# COMPACT_ATOMS: atom_id res chain seq x y z
N MET A 1 -0.66 -15.36 3.51
CA MET A 1 -1.21 -15.69 2.17
C MET A 1 -1.57 -14.36 1.55
N THR A 2 -1.19 -14.09 0.35
CA THR A 2 -1.47 -12.81 -0.32
C THR A 2 -2.90 -12.85 -0.85
N ASP A 3 -3.63 -11.72 -0.74
CA ASP A 3 -5.01 -11.62 -1.25
C ASP A 3 -5.03 -11.83 -2.77
N GLU A 4 -6.10 -12.43 -3.29
CA GLU A 4 -6.22 -12.79 -4.71
C GLU A 4 -6.11 -11.57 -5.64
N CYS A 5 -6.59 -10.38 -5.22
CA CYS A 5 -6.49 -9.17 -6.02
C CYS A 5 -5.04 -8.75 -6.32
N PHE A 6 -4.10 -9.16 -5.47
CA PHE A 6 -2.66 -8.91 -5.66
C PHE A 6 -1.91 -10.15 -6.16
N GLY A 7 -2.34 -11.35 -5.72
CA GLY A 7 -1.64 -12.62 -5.96
C GLY A 7 -2.03 -13.31 -7.25
N HIS A 8 -3.28 -13.16 -7.73
CA HIS A 8 -3.73 -13.80 -8.94
C HIS A 8 -3.37 -12.99 -10.19
N PRO A 9 -2.70 -13.56 -11.20
CA PRO A 9 -2.20 -12.80 -12.36
C PRO A 9 -3.28 -11.99 -13.10
N ARG A 10 -4.48 -12.56 -13.27
CA ARG A 10 -5.60 -11.90 -13.96
C ARG A 10 -6.09 -10.67 -13.18
N LEU A 11 -6.17 -10.76 -11.85
CA LEU A 11 -6.62 -9.65 -11.01
C LEU A 11 -5.53 -8.59 -10.85
N ALA A 12 -4.28 -8.98 -10.67
CA ALA A 12 -3.17 -8.05 -10.61
C ALA A 12 -3.04 -7.22 -11.91
N ALA A 13 -3.30 -7.84 -13.08
CA ALA A 13 -3.23 -7.16 -14.37
C ALA A 13 -4.28 -6.05 -14.54
N ILE A 14 -5.44 -6.19 -13.90
CA ILE A 14 -6.53 -5.21 -13.98
C ILE A 14 -6.56 -4.23 -12.81
N TYR A 15 -5.66 -4.38 -11.82
CA TYR A 15 -5.69 -3.60 -10.58
C TYR A 15 -5.62 -2.09 -10.85
N ASP A 16 -4.63 -1.64 -11.62
CA ASP A 16 -4.47 -0.22 -11.95
C ASP A 16 -5.57 0.31 -12.88
N PRO A 17 -5.97 -0.40 -13.96
CA PRO A 17 -7.09 0.05 -14.79
C PRO A 17 -8.41 0.25 -14.05
N LEU A 18 -8.61 -0.46 -12.94
CA LEU A 18 -9.80 -0.28 -12.09
C LEU A 18 -9.75 1.00 -11.25
N ASP A 19 -8.58 1.57 -11.00
CA ASP A 19 -8.39 2.77 -10.20
C ASP A 19 -7.35 3.69 -10.86
N LEU A 20 -7.80 4.45 -11.85
CA LEU A 20 -6.95 5.33 -12.66
C LEU A 20 -6.57 6.63 -11.94
N ASP A 21 -7.39 7.06 -10.98
CA ASP A 21 -7.11 8.27 -10.19
C ASP A 21 -6.17 7.91 -9.04
N ARG A 22 -4.91 8.29 -9.20
CA ARG A 22 -3.86 8.08 -8.20
C ARG A 22 -3.34 9.40 -7.62
N GLY A 23 -4.22 10.41 -7.54
CA GLY A 23 -3.94 11.67 -6.86
C GLY A 23 -3.64 11.51 -5.37
N ASP A 24 -4.03 10.37 -4.77
CA ASP A 24 -3.63 9.94 -3.43
C ASP A 24 -2.10 9.92 -3.23
N LEU A 25 -1.34 9.64 -4.29
CA LEU A 25 0.12 9.54 -4.24
C LEU A 25 0.85 10.89 -4.31
N ASP A 26 0.19 11.96 -4.71
CA ASP A 26 0.82 13.29 -4.88
C ASP A 26 1.42 13.81 -3.56
N ALA A 27 0.74 13.57 -2.44
CA ALA A 27 1.23 13.95 -1.13
C ALA A 27 2.52 13.24 -0.76
N TYR A 28 2.67 11.97 -1.14
CA TYR A 28 3.88 11.18 -0.88
C TYR A 28 5.04 11.57 -1.79
N VAL A 29 4.74 11.95 -3.04
CA VAL A 29 5.74 12.56 -3.93
C VAL A 29 6.25 13.86 -3.33
N GLN A 30 5.36 14.74 -2.87
CA GLN A 30 5.73 15.99 -2.21
C GLN A 30 6.56 15.77 -0.94
N MET A 31 6.19 14.80 -0.09
CA MET A 31 6.98 14.45 1.09
C MET A 31 8.36 13.90 0.72
N THR A 32 8.48 13.14 -0.37
CA THR A 32 9.78 12.67 -0.87
C THR A 32 10.70 13.84 -1.24
N GLU A 33 10.13 14.87 -1.87
CA GLU A 33 10.84 16.12 -2.21
C GLU A 33 11.16 16.95 -0.96
N GLU A 34 10.19 17.12 -0.06
CA GLU A 34 10.34 17.82 1.23
C GLU A 34 11.50 17.27 2.05
N PHE A 35 11.64 15.95 2.11
CA PHE A 35 12.73 15.29 2.85
C PHE A 35 14.04 15.16 2.05
N GLY A 36 14.06 15.61 0.80
CA GLY A 36 15.22 15.52 -0.07
C GLY A 36 15.70 14.09 -0.28
N ALA A 37 14.77 13.12 -0.27
CA ALA A 37 15.11 11.71 -0.42
C ALA A 37 15.51 11.41 -1.87
N ARG A 38 16.69 10.80 -2.06
CA ARG A 38 17.20 10.35 -3.37
C ARG A 38 17.18 8.84 -3.52
N GLN A 39 16.99 8.15 -2.41
CA GLN A 39 16.87 6.69 -2.35
C GLN A 39 15.66 6.37 -1.50
N VAL A 40 14.71 5.63 -2.06
CA VAL A 40 13.42 5.29 -1.45
C VAL A 40 13.21 3.78 -1.46
N LEU A 41 12.69 3.27 -0.35
CA LEU A 41 12.18 1.92 -0.21
C LEU A 41 10.65 2.00 -0.15
N ASP A 42 9.95 1.41 -1.12
CA ASP A 42 8.50 1.32 -1.16
C ASP A 42 8.07 -0.09 -0.70
N ILE A 43 7.51 -0.18 0.50
CA ILE A 43 7.09 -1.43 1.16
C ILE A 43 5.60 -1.66 0.89
N GLY A 44 5.26 -2.82 0.33
CA GLY A 44 3.91 -3.07 -0.18
C GLY A 44 3.67 -2.32 -1.49
N CYS A 45 4.69 -2.30 -2.36
CA CYS A 45 4.67 -1.50 -3.58
C CYS A 45 3.62 -1.96 -4.62
N GLY A 46 3.01 -3.13 -4.45
CA GLY A 46 1.99 -3.67 -5.32
C GLY A 46 2.44 -3.72 -6.78
N THR A 47 1.62 -3.17 -7.65
CA THR A 47 1.88 -3.03 -9.10
C THR A 47 2.85 -1.89 -9.44
N GLY A 48 3.44 -1.23 -8.43
CA GLY A 48 4.57 -0.32 -8.58
C GLY A 48 4.24 1.10 -9.04
N VAL A 49 3.00 1.56 -8.93
CA VAL A 49 2.61 2.91 -9.40
C VAL A 49 3.44 3.99 -8.72
N PHE A 50 3.51 4.00 -7.38
CA PHE A 50 4.28 5.00 -6.64
C PHE A 50 5.78 4.92 -6.93
N ALA A 51 6.34 3.71 -6.92
CA ALA A 51 7.75 3.48 -7.23
C ALA A 51 8.14 4.03 -8.61
N LEU A 52 7.28 3.85 -9.62
CA LEU A 52 7.51 4.36 -10.98
C LEU A 52 7.38 5.89 -11.05
N LEU A 53 6.41 6.49 -10.34
CA LEU A 53 6.29 7.96 -10.25
C LEU A 53 7.56 8.61 -9.67
N LEU A 54 8.20 7.96 -8.71
CA LEU A 54 9.47 8.42 -8.15
C LEU A 54 10.65 8.19 -9.10
N ALA A 55 10.70 7.03 -9.76
CA ALA A 55 11.76 6.73 -10.74
C ALA A 55 11.74 7.66 -11.96
N GLU A 56 10.57 8.16 -12.38
CA GLU A 56 10.44 9.19 -13.40
C GLU A 56 11.07 10.54 -12.98
N ARG A 57 11.19 10.77 -11.67
CA ARG A 57 11.83 11.95 -11.06
C ARG A 57 13.31 11.72 -10.71
N GLU A 58 13.93 10.70 -11.31
CA GLU A 58 15.33 10.34 -11.09
C GLU A 58 15.67 9.98 -9.63
N ILE A 59 14.69 9.44 -8.90
CA ILE A 59 14.87 8.90 -7.56
C ILE A 59 15.17 7.40 -7.68
N GLU A 60 16.19 6.93 -6.97
CA GLU A 60 16.49 5.50 -6.88
C GLU A 60 15.46 4.81 -5.99
N VAL A 61 14.73 3.83 -6.55
CA VAL A 61 13.67 3.15 -5.82
C VAL A 61 13.91 1.64 -5.74
N VAL A 62 13.68 1.11 -4.56
CA VAL A 62 13.51 -0.33 -4.31
C VAL A 62 12.06 -0.56 -3.93
N GLY A 63 11.32 -1.31 -4.75
CA GLY A 63 9.96 -1.76 -4.44
C GLY A 63 9.99 -3.18 -3.89
N VAL A 64 9.31 -3.43 -2.77
CA VAL A 64 9.16 -4.76 -2.19
C VAL A 64 7.68 -5.08 -1.96
N ASP A 65 7.25 -6.25 -2.43
CA ASP A 65 5.88 -6.76 -2.24
C ASP A 65 5.88 -8.30 -2.21
N PRO A 66 5.10 -8.93 -1.32
CA PRO A 66 5.00 -10.39 -1.28
C PRO A 66 4.22 -10.97 -2.46
N ALA A 67 3.39 -10.17 -3.14
CA ALA A 67 2.56 -10.60 -4.26
C ALA A 67 3.38 -10.70 -5.55
N ARG A 68 3.77 -11.90 -5.93
CA ARG A 68 4.55 -12.16 -7.14
C ARG A 68 3.88 -11.60 -8.39
N ALA A 69 2.56 -11.79 -8.54
CA ALA A 69 1.82 -11.32 -9.70
C ALA A 69 1.84 -9.78 -9.81
N SER A 70 1.69 -9.07 -8.69
CA SER A 70 1.82 -7.61 -8.66
C SER A 70 3.22 -7.14 -9.07
N ILE A 71 4.28 -7.80 -8.56
CA ILE A 71 5.66 -7.50 -8.95
C ILE A 71 5.91 -7.77 -10.43
N ASP A 72 5.34 -8.82 -11.00
CA ASP A 72 5.49 -9.14 -12.41
C ASP A 72 4.78 -8.07 -13.29
N VAL A 73 3.62 -7.57 -12.87
CA VAL A 73 2.97 -6.39 -13.50
C VAL A 73 3.86 -5.15 -13.39
N ALA A 74 4.40 -4.84 -12.21
CA ALA A 74 5.27 -3.68 -11.98
C ALA A 74 6.50 -3.70 -12.91
N ARG A 75 7.14 -4.86 -13.06
CA ARG A 75 8.31 -5.06 -13.95
C ARG A 75 7.98 -4.87 -15.42
N ALA A 76 6.77 -5.26 -15.84
CA ALA A 76 6.34 -5.17 -17.24
C ALA A 76 5.95 -3.76 -17.67
N LYS A 77 5.70 -2.85 -16.73
CA LYS A 77 5.35 -1.46 -17.03
C LYS A 77 6.52 -0.70 -17.65
N ARG A 78 6.19 0.32 -18.44
CA ARG A 78 7.17 1.28 -18.97
C ARG A 78 7.95 1.91 -17.81
N GLY A 79 9.27 1.85 -17.85
CA GLY A 79 10.13 2.34 -16.79
C GLY A 79 10.34 1.36 -15.65
N GLY A 80 9.74 0.14 -15.70
CA GLY A 80 9.91 -0.90 -14.69
C GLY A 80 11.35 -1.33 -14.50
N GLU A 81 12.18 -1.21 -15.52
CA GLU A 81 13.63 -1.48 -15.47
C GLU A 81 14.44 -0.47 -14.64
N ARG A 82 13.84 0.69 -14.31
CA ARG A 82 14.48 1.73 -13.47
C ARG A 82 14.35 1.45 -11.98
N VAL A 83 13.46 0.55 -11.59
CA VAL A 83 13.18 0.22 -10.19
C VAL A 83 13.73 -1.17 -9.87
N ARG A 84 14.34 -1.30 -8.71
CA ARG A 84 14.74 -2.60 -8.19
C ARG A 84 13.56 -3.27 -7.48
N TRP A 85 13.01 -4.32 -8.07
CA TRP A 85 11.88 -5.07 -7.52
C TRP A 85 12.32 -6.28 -6.72
N ILE A 86 11.74 -6.43 -5.52
CA ILE A 86 11.96 -7.57 -4.62
C ILE A 86 10.60 -8.23 -4.35
N CYS A 87 10.50 -9.54 -4.61
CA CYS A 87 9.35 -10.31 -4.17
C CYS A 87 9.62 -10.82 -2.75
N GLY A 88 8.97 -10.21 -1.76
CA GLY A 88 9.20 -10.43 -0.34
C GLY A 88 8.55 -9.34 0.51
N ASP A 89 9.00 -9.18 1.72
CA ASP A 89 8.55 -8.16 2.66
C ASP A 89 9.72 -7.42 3.33
N ALA A 90 9.42 -6.51 4.24
CA ALA A 90 10.45 -5.71 4.91
C ALA A 90 11.40 -6.54 5.81
N THR A 91 11.06 -7.79 6.13
CA THR A 91 11.88 -8.68 6.96
C THR A 91 12.94 -9.43 6.13
N THR A 92 12.77 -9.45 4.80
CA THR A 92 13.62 -10.20 3.86
C THR A 92 14.51 -9.30 3.01
N LEU A 93 14.59 -8.01 3.34
CA LEU A 93 15.36 -7.03 2.59
C LEU A 93 16.87 -7.32 2.67
N PRO A 94 17.60 -7.19 1.55
CA PRO A 94 19.05 -7.17 1.58
C PRO A 94 19.55 -5.91 2.30
N PRO A 95 20.79 -5.90 2.79
CA PRO A 95 21.37 -4.68 3.39
C PRO A 95 21.27 -3.48 2.45
N MET A 96 20.68 -2.39 2.93
CA MET A 96 20.54 -1.12 2.20
C MET A 96 20.56 0.07 3.15
N ARG A 97 20.67 1.27 2.59
CA ARG A 97 20.57 2.54 3.33
C ARG A 97 19.82 3.55 2.49
N VAL A 98 18.53 3.75 2.79
CA VAL A 98 17.67 4.69 2.08
C VAL A 98 17.39 5.93 2.92
N GLY A 99 17.02 7.04 2.27
CA GLY A 99 16.61 8.27 2.94
C GLY A 99 15.15 8.26 3.39
N LEU A 100 14.31 7.49 2.70
CA LEU A 100 12.89 7.38 2.94
C LEU A 100 12.44 5.93 2.73
N ALA A 101 11.60 5.44 3.62
CA ALA A 101 10.80 4.24 3.42
C ALA A 101 9.32 4.61 3.46
N THR A 102 8.49 3.99 2.62
CA THR A 102 7.06 4.27 2.52
C THR A 102 6.24 2.99 2.58
N MET A 103 4.99 3.11 3.08
CA MET A 103 3.93 2.13 2.91
C MET A 103 2.68 2.91 2.50
N THR A 104 2.43 3.03 1.19
CA THR A 104 1.30 3.78 0.63
C THR A 104 0.08 2.89 0.39
N ALA A 105 -1.06 3.50 0.05
CA ALA A 105 -2.32 2.81 -0.25
C ALA A 105 -2.78 1.87 0.89
N ASN A 106 -2.57 2.31 2.14
CA ASN A 106 -2.95 1.57 3.35
C ASN A 106 -2.28 0.18 3.49
N ALA A 107 -1.14 -0.06 2.87
CA ALA A 107 -0.39 -1.31 2.96
C ALA A 107 -0.09 -1.71 4.42
N ALA A 108 0.14 -0.75 5.31
CA ALA A 108 0.35 -0.98 6.74
C ALA A 108 -0.82 -1.72 7.42
N GLN A 109 -2.06 -1.51 6.94
CA GLN A 109 -3.25 -2.16 7.50
C GLN A 109 -3.39 -3.63 7.09
N GLN A 110 -2.73 -4.07 6.03
CA GLN A 110 -2.72 -5.48 5.61
C GLN A 110 -1.84 -6.36 6.49
N ILE A 111 -0.99 -5.76 7.32
CA ILE A 111 -0.14 -6.49 8.26
C ILE A 111 -0.96 -6.77 9.53
N LEU A 112 -1.63 -7.92 9.56
CA LEU A 112 -2.62 -8.25 10.60
C LEU A 112 -2.00 -8.67 11.92
N ASP A 113 -0.94 -9.48 11.86
CA ASP A 113 -0.26 -10.04 13.03
C ASP A 113 0.60 -8.98 13.73
N PRO A 114 0.47 -8.79 15.06
CA PRO A 114 1.24 -7.77 15.79
C PRO A 114 2.75 -8.03 15.79
N ARG A 115 3.19 -9.29 15.65
CA ARG A 115 4.60 -9.62 15.57
C ARG A 115 5.15 -9.25 14.19
N ALA A 116 4.44 -9.65 13.12
CA ALA A 116 4.80 -9.27 11.75
C ALA A 116 4.84 -7.75 11.57
N TRP A 117 3.92 -7.03 12.22
CA TRP A 117 3.93 -5.56 12.24
C TRP A 117 5.23 -5.00 12.84
N ARG A 118 5.62 -5.46 14.04
CA ARG A 118 6.88 -5.04 14.67
C ARG A 118 8.12 -5.43 13.85
N GLU A 119 8.10 -6.61 13.24
CA GLU A 119 9.18 -7.07 12.36
C GLU A 119 9.28 -6.20 11.10
N THR A 120 8.15 -5.79 10.52
CA THR A 120 8.11 -4.84 9.39
C THR A 120 8.67 -3.47 9.76
N LEU A 121 8.24 -2.91 10.91
CA LEU A 121 8.78 -1.63 11.41
C LEU A 121 10.30 -1.71 11.64
N ARG A 122 10.78 -2.82 12.18
CA ARG A 122 12.21 -3.06 12.38
C ARG A 122 12.96 -3.18 11.07
N GLY A 123 12.45 -3.94 10.10
CA GLY A 123 13.06 -4.05 8.77
C GLY A 123 13.17 -2.71 8.05
N ALA A 124 12.11 -1.90 8.12
CA ALA A 124 12.13 -0.53 7.62
C ALA A 124 13.17 0.35 8.36
N TYR A 125 13.23 0.23 9.70
CA TYR A 125 14.23 0.95 10.50
C TYR A 125 15.67 0.58 10.09
N GLU A 126 15.94 -0.70 9.92
CA GLU A 126 17.27 -1.18 9.52
C GLU A 126 17.64 -0.74 8.11
N ALA A 127 16.67 -0.63 7.20
CA ALA A 127 16.87 -0.14 5.84
C ALA A 127 17.13 1.37 5.75
N LEU A 128 16.61 2.15 6.70
CA LEU A 128 16.83 3.60 6.75
C LEU A 128 18.25 3.95 7.17
N ARG A 129 18.81 5.02 6.62
CA ARG A 129 20.01 5.67 7.16
C ARG A 129 19.67 6.46 8.43
N PRO A 130 20.63 6.79 9.32
CA PRO A 130 20.41 7.79 10.37
C PRO A 130 19.88 9.10 9.77
N GLY A 131 18.85 9.67 10.39
CA GLY A 131 18.09 10.82 9.87
C GLY A 131 17.07 10.49 8.77
N GLY A 132 16.99 9.26 8.28
CA GLY A 132 15.97 8.80 7.33
C GLY A 132 14.60 8.67 7.98
N ARG A 133 13.55 8.66 7.17
CA ARG A 133 12.14 8.64 7.62
C ARG A 133 11.39 7.45 7.09
N LEU A 134 10.48 6.94 7.90
CA LEU A 134 9.40 6.05 7.51
C LEU A 134 8.11 6.87 7.42
N VAL A 135 7.39 6.79 6.29
CA VAL A 135 6.10 7.45 6.06
C VAL A 135 5.07 6.41 5.64
N PHE A 136 3.93 6.41 6.29
CA PHE A 136 2.82 5.53 5.95
C PHE A 136 1.50 6.07 6.48
N GLU A 137 0.40 5.64 5.88
CA GLU A 137 -0.92 5.95 6.39
C GLU A 137 -1.65 4.75 6.99
N THR A 138 -2.62 5.08 7.84
CA THR A 138 -3.66 4.17 8.32
C THR A 138 -4.97 4.91 8.44
N ARG A 139 -6.09 4.23 8.15
CA ARG A 139 -7.42 4.79 8.38
C ARG A 139 -7.69 4.96 9.88
N ASP A 140 -8.31 6.09 10.24
CA ASP A 140 -8.80 6.33 11.59
C ASP A 140 -9.93 5.32 11.93
N PRO A 141 -9.75 4.41 12.92
CA PRO A 141 -10.79 3.47 13.30
C PRO A 141 -12.09 4.14 13.73
N ALA A 142 -12.01 5.33 14.34
CA ALA A 142 -13.19 6.08 14.79
C ALA A 142 -14.10 6.53 13.64
N ARG A 143 -13.59 6.58 12.42
CA ARG A 143 -14.35 6.93 11.21
C ARG A 143 -15.11 5.76 10.61
N ARG A 144 -14.81 4.53 11.03
CA ARG A 144 -15.47 3.31 10.59
C ARG A 144 -15.68 3.26 9.07
N ALA A 145 -14.63 3.56 8.31
CA ALA A 145 -14.68 3.69 6.85
C ALA A 145 -15.35 2.48 6.15
N TRP A 146 -15.30 1.31 6.79
CA TRP A 146 -15.92 0.07 6.29
C TRP A 146 -17.46 0.11 6.24
N GLU A 147 -18.14 1.04 6.91
CA GLU A 147 -19.60 1.17 6.84
C GLU A 147 -20.06 1.62 5.44
N GLU A 148 -19.17 2.28 4.69
CA GLU A 148 -19.40 2.68 3.31
C GLU A 148 -19.04 1.57 2.29
N TRP A 149 -18.42 0.45 2.72
CA TRP A 149 -18.00 -0.62 1.81
C TRP A 149 -19.14 -1.60 1.53
N ASN A 150 -19.99 -1.22 0.60
CA ASN A 150 -21.13 -2.01 0.16
C ASN A 150 -21.27 -1.96 -1.36
N ARG A 151 -22.04 -2.92 -1.91
CA ARG A 151 -22.22 -3.03 -3.35
C ARG A 151 -22.87 -1.80 -3.97
N GLU A 152 -23.87 -1.22 -3.29
CA GLU A 152 -24.63 -0.08 -3.81
C GLU A 152 -23.72 1.14 -4.05
N ALA A 153 -22.82 1.44 -3.08
CA ALA A 153 -21.91 2.57 -3.15
C ALA A 153 -20.70 2.31 -4.07
N SER A 154 -20.31 1.05 -4.27
CA SER A 154 -19.03 0.70 -4.92
C SER A 154 -19.19 0.03 -6.29
N TYR A 155 -20.40 -0.36 -6.71
CA TYR A 155 -20.60 -1.01 -7.99
C TYR A 155 -20.19 -0.10 -9.15
N ARG A 156 -19.35 -0.63 -10.01
CA ARG A 156 -18.92 0.06 -11.23
C ARG A 156 -18.68 -0.94 -12.36
N VAL A 157 -18.76 -0.46 -13.59
CA VAL A 157 -18.33 -1.15 -14.80
C VAL A 157 -17.18 -0.35 -15.38
N THR A 158 -16.05 -0.99 -15.53
CA THR A 158 -14.83 -0.35 -16.09
C THR A 158 -14.48 -1.03 -17.39
N GLU A 159 -14.33 -0.25 -18.47
CA GLU A 159 -13.77 -0.74 -19.73
C GLU A 159 -12.26 -0.82 -19.61
N ILE A 160 -11.72 -2.03 -19.70
CA ILE A 160 -10.28 -2.28 -19.55
C ILE A 160 -9.69 -2.68 -20.92
N PRO A 161 -8.66 -1.96 -21.41
CA PRO A 161 -8.00 -2.30 -22.67
C PRO A 161 -7.58 -3.79 -22.71
N ASP A 162 -7.81 -4.45 -23.84
CA ASP A 162 -7.49 -5.87 -24.10
C ASP A 162 -8.23 -6.90 -23.22
N VAL A 163 -9.08 -6.44 -22.27
CA VAL A 163 -9.88 -7.30 -21.37
C VAL A 163 -11.38 -7.13 -21.62
N GLY A 164 -11.81 -5.91 -21.96
CA GLY A 164 -13.20 -5.51 -22.10
C GLY A 164 -13.83 -5.07 -20.77
N PRO A 165 -15.18 -5.01 -20.73
CA PRO A 165 -15.90 -4.56 -19.54
C PRO A 165 -15.69 -5.51 -18.35
N VAL A 166 -15.37 -4.94 -17.19
CA VAL A 166 -15.30 -5.65 -15.90
C VAL A 166 -16.23 -4.95 -14.92
N GLU A 167 -17.23 -5.67 -14.42
CA GLU A 167 -18.01 -5.21 -13.28
C GLU A 167 -17.23 -5.46 -12.00
N SER A 168 -17.26 -4.52 -11.07
CA SER A 168 -16.63 -4.70 -9.77
C SER A 168 -17.38 -4.01 -8.65
N TRP A 169 -17.32 -4.59 -7.45
CA TRP A 169 -17.86 -4.01 -6.23
C TRP A 169 -17.17 -4.60 -5.00
N VAL A 170 -17.22 -3.86 -3.90
CA VAL A 170 -16.78 -4.31 -2.59
C VAL A 170 -17.96 -4.49 -1.64
N GLN A 171 -17.83 -5.43 -0.71
CA GLN A 171 -18.77 -5.59 0.40
C GLN A 171 -18.07 -6.11 1.63
N VAL A 172 -18.46 -5.61 2.80
CA VAL A 172 -17.98 -6.15 4.08
C VAL A 172 -18.54 -7.54 4.29
N VAL A 173 -17.69 -8.49 4.67
CA VAL A 173 -18.07 -9.86 4.99
C VAL A 173 -17.91 -10.19 6.48
N GLY A 174 -17.15 -9.40 7.21
CA GLY A 174 -17.01 -9.58 8.65
C GLY A 174 -16.35 -8.39 9.33
N VAL A 175 -16.82 -8.05 10.52
CA VAL A 175 -16.23 -7.06 11.41
C VAL A 175 -15.98 -7.72 12.76
N SER A 176 -14.73 -7.78 13.16
CA SER A 176 -14.27 -8.25 14.48
C SER A 176 -13.13 -7.32 14.90
N GLU A 177 -13.50 -6.14 15.40
CA GLU A 177 -12.52 -5.09 15.71
C GLU A 177 -11.34 -5.64 16.53
N PRO A 178 -10.12 -5.28 16.16
CA PRO A 178 -9.72 -4.30 15.16
C PRO A 178 -9.63 -4.81 13.71
N LEU A 179 -10.17 -5.98 13.40
CA LEU A 179 -10.11 -6.60 12.08
C LEU A 179 -11.42 -6.41 11.32
N VAL A 180 -11.30 -6.00 10.05
CA VAL A 180 -12.43 -5.88 9.12
C VAL A 180 -12.09 -6.66 7.86
N THR A 181 -12.94 -7.61 7.51
CA THR A 181 -12.82 -8.43 6.30
C THR A 181 -13.84 -7.98 5.29
N PHE A 182 -13.41 -7.79 4.06
CA PHE A 182 -14.26 -7.40 2.93
C PHE A 182 -13.91 -8.22 1.70
N ARG A 183 -14.86 -8.30 0.79
CA ARG A 183 -14.75 -9.04 -0.47
C ARG A 183 -14.91 -8.10 -1.64
N TRP A 184 -13.93 -8.09 -2.53
CA TRP A 184 -14.09 -7.62 -3.88
C TRP A 184 -14.65 -8.73 -4.77
N THR A 185 -15.58 -8.38 -5.64
CA THR A 185 -16.09 -9.26 -6.70
C THR A 185 -15.85 -8.60 -8.03
N TYR A 186 -15.39 -9.40 -9.00
CA TYR A 186 -15.09 -9.00 -10.36
C TYR A 186 -15.84 -9.93 -11.32
N VAL A 187 -16.55 -9.36 -12.28
CA VAL A 187 -17.26 -10.12 -13.34
C VAL A 187 -16.71 -9.67 -14.68
N PHE A 188 -16.09 -10.59 -15.39
CA PHE A 188 -15.50 -10.34 -16.71
C PHE A 188 -16.52 -10.59 -17.80
N ALA A 189 -16.90 -9.55 -18.56
CA ALA A 189 -17.92 -9.69 -19.62
C ALA A 189 -17.43 -10.58 -20.79
N ALA A 190 -16.12 -10.66 -21.02
CA ALA A 190 -15.54 -11.38 -22.15
C ALA A 190 -15.77 -12.90 -22.10
N ASP A 191 -15.80 -13.50 -20.92
CA ASP A 191 -15.93 -14.95 -20.73
C ASP A 191 -16.94 -15.33 -19.64
N GLY A 192 -17.54 -14.34 -18.96
CA GLY A 192 -18.49 -14.55 -17.87
C GLY A 192 -17.85 -15.05 -16.57
N GLU A 193 -16.51 -15.08 -16.47
CA GLU A 193 -15.83 -15.52 -15.24
C GLU A 193 -16.11 -14.55 -14.11
N VAL A 194 -16.40 -15.10 -12.93
CA VAL A 194 -16.57 -14.36 -11.68
C VAL A 194 -15.43 -14.70 -10.75
N MET A 195 -14.64 -13.70 -10.39
CA MET A 195 -13.56 -13.85 -9.44
C MET A 195 -13.83 -13.05 -8.18
N THR A 196 -13.35 -13.53 -7.04
CA THR A 196 -13.45 -12.81 -5.76
C THR A 196 -12.10 -12.72 -5.08
N SER A 197 -11.92 -11.67 -4.30
CA SER A 197 -10.75 -11.50 -3.43
C SER A 197 -11.20 -11.06 -2.06
N ASP A 198 -10.95 -11.88 -1.06
CA ASP A 198 -11.17 -11.53 0.34
C ASP A 198 -9.91 -10.87 0.88
N SER A 199 -10.10 -9.72 1.51
CA SER A 199 -9.03 -8.96 2.17
C SER A 199 -9.43 -8.64 3.60
N THR A 200 -8.46 -8.69 4.50
CA THR A 200 -8.66 -8.27 5.88
C THR A 200 -7.71 -7.12 6.19
N LEU A 201 -8.23 -6.07 6.79
CA LEU A 201 -7.44 -4.95 7.28
C LEU A 201 -7.49 -4.87 8.80
N ARG A 202 -6.37 -4.51 9.41
CA ARG A 202 -6.28 -4.18 10.82
C ARG A 202 -6.33 -2.67 11.01
N PHE A 203 -7.34 -2.21 11.73
CA PHE A 203 -7.52 -0.81 12.10
C PHE A 203 -6.83 -0.58 13.45
N ARG A 204 -5.72 0.15 13.45
CA ARG A 204 -4.93 0.48 14.63
C ARG A 204 -5.26 1.87 15.11
N GLU A 205 -5.41 2.03 16.42
CA GLU A 205 -5.51 3.35 17.02
C GLU A 205 -4.22 4.14 16.84
N ARG A 206 -4.32 5.45 16.65
CA ARG A 206 -3.17 6.35 16.51
C ARG A 206 -2.13 6.12 17.60
N GLN A 207 -2.55 6.05 18.86
CA GLN A 207 -1.66 5.87 19.99
C GLN A 207 -0.96 4.49 19.99
N GLU A 208 -1.64 3.44 19.50
CA GLU A 208 -1.02 2.11 19.30
C GLU A 208 0.15 2.21 18.32
N VAL A 209 -0.06 2.87 17.17
CA VAL A 209 0.97 3.04 16.14
C VAL A 209 2.15 3.86 16.65
N GLU A 210 1.90 5.01 17.31
CA GLU A 210 2.95 5.85 17.88
C GLU A 210 3.78 5.08 18.92
N THR A 211 3.13 4.30 19.79
CA THR A 211 3.79 3.48 20.81
C THR A 211 4.69 2.41 20.17
N GLU A 212 4.21 1.72 19.14
CA GLU A 212 5.00 0.68 18.44
C GLU A 212 6.18 1.29 17.66
N LEU A 213 6.02 2.47 17.04
CA LEU A 213 7.12 3.19 16.40
C LEU A 213 8.23 3.55 17.40
N ILE A 214 7.86 4.12 18.56
CA ILE A 214 8.79 4.48 19.61
C ILE A 214 9.51 3.23 20.15
N ALA A 215 8.78 2.13 20.34
CA ALA A 215 9.35 0.85 20.80
C ALA A 215 10.38 0.27 19.82
N GLN A 216 10.27 0.58 18.51
CA GLN A 216 11.27 0.20 17.51
C GLN A 216 12.41 1.22 17.35
N GLY A 217 12.45 2.30 18.16
CA GLY A 217 13.51 3.29 18.17
C GLY A 217 13.29 4.50 17.26
N TYR A 218 12.12 4.64 16.66
CA TYR A 218 11.77 5.83 15.89
C TYR A 218 11.46 7.03 16.80
N VAL A 219 11.64 8.22 16.25
CA VAL A 219 11.07 9.46 16.75
C VAL A 219 9.90 9.82 15.84
N VAL A 220 8.68 9.84 16.37
CA VAL A 220 7.51 10.33 15.62
C VAL A 220 7.65 11.85 15.51
N GLU A 221 7.93 12.34 14.29
CA GLU A 221 8.12 13.77 14.02
C GLU A 221 6.80 14.46 13.76
N ASP A 222 5.86 13.77 13.11
CA ASP A 222 4.57 14.34 12.73
C ASP A 222 3.52 13.25 12.53
N VAL A 223 2.25 13.62 12.65
CA VAL A 223 1.10 12.83 12.20
C VAL A 223 0.19 13.76 11.44
N ARG A 224 0.25 13.69 10.11
CA ARG A 224 -0.47 14.56 9.19
C ARG A 224 -1.84 13.98 8.84
N ASP A 225 -2.69 14.82 8.30
CA ASP A 225 -3.92 14.39 7.64
C ASP A 225 -3.62 13.94 6.20
N ALA A 226 -4.41 13.00 5.67
CA ALA A 226 -4.33 12.62 4.27
C ALA A 226 -5.08 13.63 3.40
N PRO A 227 -4.42 14.36 2.47
CA PRO A 227 -5.07 15.44 1.73
C PRO A 227 -6.22 14.97 0.83
N ASP A 228 -6.16 13.73 0.33
CA ASP A 228 -7.20 13.10 -0.50
C ASP A 228 -8.40 12.61 0.33
N ARG A 229 -8.21 12.41 1.66
CA ARG A 229 -9.22 11.91 2.60
C ARG A 229 -9.22 12.68 3.92
N PRO A 230 -9.45 13.98 3.91
CA PRO A 230 -9.29 14.82 5.09
C PRO A 230 -10.11 14.33 6.29
N GLY A 231 -9.42 14.17 7.43
CA GLY A 231 -9.98 13.72 8.69
C GLY A 231 -10.39 12.25 8.74
N LYS A 232 -9.97 11.43 7.76
CA LYS A 232 -10.29 9.99 7.70
C LYS A 232 -9.07 9.08 7.89
N GLU A 233 -7.87 9.60 7.74
CA GLU A 233 -6.62 8.83 7.81
C GLU A 233 -5.54 9.60 8.56
N PHE A 234 -4.60 8.87 9.14
CA PHE A 234 -3.39 9.40 9.78
C PHE A 234 -2.18 9.07 8.90
N VAL A 235 -1.40 10.07 8.52
CA VAL A 235 -0.12 9.90 7.82
C VAL A 235 1.01 10.10 8.83
N PHE A 236 1.64 9.02 9.22
CA PHE A 236 2.74 9.02 10.20
C PHE A 236 4.06 9.37 9.51
N VAL A 237 4.81 10.28 10.11
CA VAL A 237 6.19 10.63 9.74
C VAL A 237 7.09 10.29 10.92
N ALA A 238 7.85 9.21 10.78
CA ALA A 238 8.69 8.67 11.84
C ALA A 238 10.16 8.64 11.42
N ARG A 239 11.06 9.29 12.20
CA ARG A 239 12.47 9.40 11.86
C ARG A 239 13.31 8.38 12.61
N ARG A 240 14.26 7.77 11.91
CA ARG A 240 15.39 7.07 12.53
C ARG A 240 16.40 8.10 13.06
N PRO A 241 16.69 8.14 14.37
CA PRO A 241 17.71 9.04 14.96
C PRO A 241 19.10 8.89 14.37
#